data_a9f5d62d9c3f4ca632d8a973850c1955
#
_entry.id   a9f5d62d9c3f4ca632d8a973850c1955
#
_cell.length_a   1.000
_cell.length_b   1.000
_cell.length_c   1.000
_cell.angle_alpha   90.00
_cell.angle_beta   90.00
_cell.angle_gamma   90.00
#
_symmetry.space_group_name_H-M   'P 1'
#
loop_
_entity.id
_entity.type
_entity.pdbx_description
1 polymer ?
#
loop_
_entity_poly.entity_id
_entity_poly.type
_entity_poly.pdbx_seq_one_letter_code
_entity_poly.pdbx_strand_id
1 'polypeptide(L)'
;TRDVYDRFIRPQADERERTWVGRIVIVLATMAAVALVEWSQKAGAFNPLELISQLMLLAIAFSSQLLPIAIDVLFLNKGTRKGAISGLTAGIGLVLLLTIKPEWSFGLTKIVHVSAVGIAANAIVFGFVSRVTKKVPQKRIDEFRRIIKAKG
;
A
#
# COMPACT_ATOMS: atom_id res chain seq x y z
N THR A 1 -2.97 -10.11 -10.36
CA THR A 1 -2.54 -11.22 -11.24
C THR A 1 -2.43 -10.74 -12.67
N ARG A 2 -3.45 -10.10 -13.23
CA ARG A 2 -3.50 -9.65 -14.62
C ARG A 2 -2.33 -8.71 -14.96
N ASP A 3 -2.09 -7.68 -14.16
CA ASP A 3 -1.03 -6.70 -14.40
C ASP A 3 0.38 -7.31 -14.35
N VAL A 4 0.60 -8.28 -13.46
CA VAL A 4 1.89 -8.95 -13.34
C VAL A 4 2.09 -9.95 -14.49
N TYR A 5 1.06 -10.73 -14.80
CA TYR A 5 1.14 -11.75 -15.86
C TYR A 5 1.35 -11.11 -17.24
N ASP A 6 0.55 -10.11 -17.59
CA ASP A 6 0.62 -9.41 -18.88
C ASP A 6 1.91 -8.59 -19.04
N ARG A 7 2.48 -8.09 -17.92
CA ARG A 7 3.64 -7.22 -18.01
C ARG A 7 4.98 -7.95 -17.96
N PHE A 8 5.05 -9.07 -17.23
CA PHE A 8 6.33 -9.75 -16.96
C PHE A 8 6.43 -11.16 -17.52
N ILE A 9 5.30 -11.84 -17.80
CA ILE A 9 5.33 -13.24 -18.20
C ILE A 9 4.91 -13.39 -19.67
N ARG A 10 3.76 -12.85 -20.06
CA ARG A 10 3.25 -13.01 -21.43
C ARG A 10 2.38 -11.84 -21.88
N PRO A 11 2.98 -10.82 -22.54
CA PRO A 11 2.27 -9.60 -22.96
C PRO A 11 1.12 -9.82 -23.95
N GLN A 12 1.13 -10.95 -24.69
CA GLN A 12 0.14 -11.29 -25.73
C GLN A 12 -0.75 -12.48 -25.33
N ALA A 13 -1.01 -12.68 -24.05
CA ALA A 13 -1.86 -13.76 -23.56
C ALA A 13 -3.32 -13.57 -23.99
N ASP A 14 -3.98 -14.67 -24.41
CA ASP A 14 -5.41 -14.66 -24.73
C ASP A 14 -6.28 -14.48 -23.48
N GLU A 15 -7.50 -13.94 -23.64
CA GLU A 15 -8.46 -13.71 -22.54
C GLU A 15 -8.79 -15.01 -21.79
N ARG A 16 -8.85 -16.14 -22.47
CA ARG A 16 -9.07 -17.45 -21.85
C ARG A 16 -7.89 -17.87 -20.96
N GLU A 17 -6.67 -17.67 -21.46
CA GLU A 17 -5.43 -17.96 -20.72
C GLU A 17 -5.35 -17.11 -19.44
N ARG A 18 -5.63 -15.82 -19.54
CA ARG A 18 -5.68 -14.90 -18.40
C ARG A 18 -6.69 -15.33 -17.34
N THR A 19 -7.86 -15.75 -17.78
CA THR A 19 -8.92 -16.24 -16.87
C THR A 19 -8.50 -17.51 -16.16
N TRP A 20 -7.88 -18.46 -16.88
CA TRP A 20 -7.39 -19.70 -16.30
C TRP A 20 -6.25 -19.47 -15.31
N VAL A 21 -5.28 -18.64 -15.66
CA VAL A 21 -4.18 -18.26 -14.76
C VAL A 21 -4.73 -17.58 -13.50
N GLY A 22 -5.71 -16.68 -13.65
CA GLY A 22 -6.38 -16.06 -12.49
C GLY A 22 -7.04 -17.09 -11.56
N ARG A 23 -7.75 -18.07 -12.11
CA ARG A 23 -8.39 -19.15 -11.34
C ARG A 23 -7.37 -20.02 -10.62
N ILE A 24 -6.30 -20.42 -11.30
CA ILE A 24 -5.21 -21.22 -10.72
C ILE A 24 -4.57 -20.48 -9.56
N VAL A 25 -4.27 -19.19 -9.72
CA VAL A 25 -3.68 -18.37 -8.64
C VAL A 25 -4.61 -18.27 -7.45
N ILE A 26 -5.91 -18.09 -7.66
CA ILE A 26 -6.90 -18.05 -6.55
C ILE A 26 -6.92 -19.39 -5.82
N VAL A 27 -7.00 -20.51 -6.53
CA VAL A 27 -7.01 -21.86 -5.92
C VAL A 27 -5.72 -22.10 -5.13
N LEU A 28 -4.56 -21.80 -5.71
CA LEU A 28 -3.28 -21.97 -5.03
C LEU A 28 -3.15 -21.08 -3.79
N ALA A 29 -3.59 -19.81 -3.88
CA ALA A 29 -3.58 -18.90 -2.75
C ALA A 29 -4.51 -19.38 -1.62
N THR A 30 -5.69 -19.88 -1.99
CA THR A 30 -6.64 -20.45 -1.01
C THR A 30 -6.08 -21.70 -0.34
N MET A 31 -5.50 -22.62 -1.12
CA MET A 31 -4.86 -23.81 -0.55
C MET A 31 -3.69 -23.46 0.36
N ALA A 32 -2.85 -22.50 -0.04
CA ALA A 32 -1.75 -22.04 0.79
C ALA A 32 -2.23 -21.41 2.10
N ALA A 33 -3.31 -20.62 2.05
CA ALA A 33 -3.91 -20.02 3.24
C ALA A 33 -4.46 -21.08 4.20
N VAL A 34 -5.20 -22.08 3.68
CA VAL A 34 -5.72 -23.20 4.49
C VAL A 34 -4.58 -24.01 5.10
N ALA A 35 -3.56 -24.37 4.30
CA ALA A 35 -2.41 -25.10 4.78
C ALA A 35 -1.66 -24.34 5.89
N LEU A 36 -1.54 -23.02 5.77
CA LEU A 36 -0.90 -22.17 6.76
C LEU A 36 -1.70 -22.14 8.07
N VAL A 37 -3.02 -22.08 8.00
CA VAL A 37 -3.91 -22.13 9.17
C VAL A 37 -3.81 -23.47 9.87
N GLU A 38 -3.89 -24.58 9.13
CA GLU A 38 -3.78 -25.94 9.71
C GLU A 38 -2.39 -26.18 10.34
N TRP A 39 -1.33 -25.77 9.66
CA TRP A 39 0.02 -25.90 10.19
C TRP A 39 0.20 -25.10 11.48
N SER A 40 -0.31 -23.89 11.52
CA SER A 40 -0.30 -23.02 12.68
C SER A 40 -1.01 -23.63 13.90
N GLN A 41 -2.18 -24.26 13.70
CA GLN A 41 -2.90 -24.93 14.76
C GLN A 41 -2.13 -26.13 15.32
N LYS A 42 -1.54 -26.94 14.44
CA LYS A 42 -0.74 -28.12 14.84
C LYS A 42 0.56 -27.75 15.55
N ALA A 43 1.19 -26.65 15.13
CA ALA A 43 2.44 -26.20 15.72
C ALA A 43 2.26 -25.49 17.07
N GLY A 44 1.02 -25.15 17.47
CA GLY A 44 0.74 -24.36 18.68
C GLY A 44 1.38 -22.96 18.67
N ALA A 45 1.83 -22.51 17.48
CA ALA A 45 2.68 -21.36 17.36
C ALA A 45 1.92 -20.03 17.52
N PHE A 46 0.65 -20.01 17.10
CA PHE A 46 -0.20 -18.81 17.21
C PHE A 46 -1.68 -19.14 16.95
N ASN A 47 -2.57 -18.22 17.38
CA ASN A 47 -3.99 -18.31 17.08
C ASN A 47 -4.24 -17.82 15.64
N PRO A 48 -4.77 -18.64 14.71
CA PRO A 48 -5.00 -18.25 13.32
C PRO A 48 -5.93 -17.04 13.17
N LEU A 49 -6.95 -16.92 14.03
CA LEU A 49 -7.89 -15.80 14.00
C LEU A 49 -7.21 -14.50 14.42
N GLU A 50 -6.31 -14.57 15.38
CA GLU A 50 -5.51 -13.41 15.81
C GLU A 50 -4.56 -12.95 14.71
N LEU A 51 -3.88 -13.88 14.03
CA LEU A 51 -3.03 -13.58 12.88
C LEU A 51 -3.80 -12.90 11.75
N ILE A 52 -4.97 -13.44 11.39
CA ILE A 52 -5.83 -12.88 10.35
C ILE A 52 -6.22 -11.44 10.72
N SER A 53 -6.63 -11.22 11.96
CA SER A 53 -7.00 -9.90 12.48
C SER A 53 -5.83 -8.92 12.43
N GLN A 54 -4.63 -9.36 12.84
CA GLN A 54 -3.42 -8.53 12.78
C GLN A 54 -3.03 -8.17 11.35
N LEU A 55 -3.07 -9.14 10.43
CA LEU A 55 -2.79 -8.90 9.01
C LEU A 55 -3.81 -7.95 8.37
N MET A 56 -5.08 -8.08 8.74
CA MET A 56 -6.15 -7.17 8.27
C MET A 56 -5.91 -5.74 8.76
N LEU A 57 -5.61 -5.55 10.05
CA LEU A 57 -5.29 -4.25 10.61
C LEU A 57 -4.03 -3.64 9.98
N LEU A 58 -3.01 -4.46 9.70
CA LEU A 58 -1.80 -4.03 9.02
C LEU A 58 -2.08 -3.58 7.58
N ALA A 59 -2.92 -4.32 6.84
CA ALA A 59 -3.33 -3.96 5.50
C ALA A 59 -4.09 -2.62 5.48
N ILE A 60 -4.99 -2.39 6.44
CA ILE A 60 -5.69 -1.11 6.62
C ILE A 60 -4.68 0.00 6.95
N ALA A 61 -3.72 -0.28 7.84
CA ALA A 61 -2.69 0.68 8.22
C ALA A 61 -1.83 1.11 7.02
N PHE A 62 -1.48 0.20 6.12
CA PHE A 62 -0.73 0.53 4.90
C PHE A 62 -1.59 1.28 3.88
N SER A 63 -2.82 0.82 3.64
CA SER A 63 -3.73 1.49 2.71
C SER A 63 -4.02 2.92 3.12
N SER A 64 -4.15 3.18 4.41
CA SER A 64 -4.39 4.52 4.95
C SER A 64 -3.23 5.50 4.70
N GLN A 65 -2.01 5.02 4.43
CA GLN A 65 -0.87 5.87 4.09
C GLN A 65 -1.03 6.58 2.73
N LEU A 66 -1.95 6.15 1.89
CA LEU A 66 -2.27 6.84 0.64
C LEU A 66 -3.11 8.10 0.86
N LEU A 67 -3.72 8.27 2.03
CA LEU A 67 -4.62 9.38 2.34
C LEU A 67 -3.99 10.77 2.14
N PRO A 68 -2.79 11.10 2.66
CA PRO A 68 -2.19 12.41 2.44
C PRO A 68 -1.96 12.74 0.97
N ILE A 69 -1.57 11.74 0.17
CA ILE A 69 -1.36 11.90 -1.27
C ILE A 69 -2.69 12.10 -1.99
N ALA A 70 -3.73 11.33 -1.62
CA ALA A 70 -5.06 11.48 -2.20
C ALA A 70 -5.64 12.87 -1.92
N ILE A 71 -5.50 13.38 -0.71
CA ILE A 71 -5.92 14.75 -0.35
C ILE A 71 -5.16 15.78 -1.18
N ASP A 72 -3.85 15.61 -1.35
CA ASP A 72 -3.07 16.56 -2.16
C ASP A 72 -3.51 16.54 -3.64
N VAL A 73 -3.69 15.36 -4.22
CA VAL A 73 -4.07 15.23 -5.64
C VAL A 73 -5.47 15.78 -5.90
N LEU A 74 -6.40 15.61 -4.96
CA LEU A 74 -7.78 16.04 -5.13
C LEU A 74 -7.99 17.53 -4.82
N PHE A 75 -7.31 18.06 -3.80
CA PHE A 75 -7.63 19.37 -3.24
C PHE A 75 -6.49 20.39 -3.29
N LEU A 76 -5.23 19.97 -3.02
CA LEU A 76 -4.13 20.91 -2.83
C LEU A 76 -3.28 21.13 -4.08
N ASN A 77 -3.03 20.09 -4.87
CA ASN A 77 -2.18 20.08 -6.06
C ASN A 77 -0.78 20.71 -5.85
N LYS A 78 -0.24 20.55 -4.63
CA LYS A 78 1.06 21.12 -4.21
C LYS A 78 2.16 20.08 -4.05
N GLY A 79 1.78 18.80 -4.04
CA GLY A 79 2.68 17.68 -3.84
C GLY A 79 3.70 17.49 -4.97
N THR A 80 4.80 16.86 -4.62
CA THR A 80 5.84 16.47 -5.56
C THR A 80 6.04 14.96 -5.54
N ARG A 81 6.54 14.39 -6.64
CA ARG A 81 6.84 12.94 -6.70
C ARG A 81 7.79 12.50 -5.57
N LYS A 82 8.83 13.30 -5.29
CA LYS A 82 9.78 13.01 -4.23
C LYS A 82 9.11 13.09 -2.85
N GLY A 83 8.25 14.09 -2.64
CA GLY A 83 7.46 14.21 -1.43
C GLY A 83 6.55 12.98 -1.19
N ALA A 84 5.84 12.54 -2.22
CA ALA A 84 4.96 11.37 -2.14
C ALA A 84 5.74 10.09 -1.76
N ILE A 85 6.86 9.83 -2.42
CA ILE A 85 7.69 8.67 -2.12
C ILE A 85 8.25 8.75 -0.69
N SER A 86 8.82 9.89 -0.30
CA SER A 86 9.38 10.06 1.04
C SER A 86 8.33 9.97 2.14
N GLY A 87 7.15 10.56 1.92
CA GLY A 87 6.03 10.48 2.86
C GLY A 87 5.54 9.04 3.05
N LEU A 88 5.29 8.32 1.95
CA LEU A 88 4.91 6.91 2.00
C LEU A 88 5.95 6.05 2.72
N THR A 89 7.23 6.22 2.36
CA THR A 89 8.31 5.43 2.98
C THR A 89 8.40 5.71 4.48
N ALA A 90 8.28 6.97 4.89
CA ALA A 90 8.30 7.34 6.30
C ALA A 90 7.08 6.79 7.05
N GLY A 91 5.87 6.94 6.49
CA GLY A 91 4.64 6.46 7.11
C GLY A 91 4.59 4.94 7.25
N ILE A 92 4.88 4.21 6.17
CA ILE A 92 4.92 2.74 6.16
C ILE A 92 6.05 2.24 7.07
N GLY A 93 7.24 2.86 6.97
CA GLY A 93 8.39 2.50 7.82
C GLY A 93 8.09 2.68 9.30
N LEU A 94 7.44 3.76 9.68
CA LEU A 94 7.04 3.99 11.07
C LEU A 94 5.96 3.01 11.54
N VAL A 95 4.96 2.70 10.71
CA VAL A 95 3.96 1.67 11.02
C VAL A 95 4.61 0.32 11.28
N LEU A 96 5.52 -0.13 10.39
CA LEU A 96 6.25 -1.37 10.57
C LEU A 96 7.11 -1.37 11.84
N LEU A 97 7.84 -0.30 12.06
CA LEU A 97 8.72 -0.16 13.24
C LEU A 97 7.92 -0.24 14.54
N LEU A 98 6.80 0.49 14.65
CA LEU A 98 5.96 0.47 15.84
C LEU A 98 5.16 -0.82 16.01
N THR A 99 4.91 -1.56 14.92
CA THR A 99 4.29 -2.89 14.98
C THR A 99 5.27 -3.92 15.51
N ILE A 100 6.54 -3.86 15.08
CA ILE A 100 7.58 -4.81 15.52
C ILE A 100 8.08 -4.45 16.94
N LYS A 101 8.19 -3.16 17.24
CA LYS A 101 8.68 -2.65 18.54
C LYS A 101 7.69 -1.63 19.14
N PRO A 102 6.59 -2.10 19.75
CA PRO A 102 5.58 -1.22 20.31
C PRO A 102 6.09 -0.36 21.47
N GLU A 103 7.16 -0.76 22.13
CA GLU A 103 7.82 -0.02 23.19
C GLU A 103 8.28 1.39 22.74
N TRP A 104 8.66 1.53 21.47
CA TRP A 104 9.15 2.78 20.89
C TRP A 104 8.03 3.81 20.64
N SER A 105 6.79 3.39 20.84
CA SER A 105 5.65 4.30 20.75
C SER A 105 5.49 5.23 21.96
N PHE A 106 6.28 5.03 23.03
CA PHE A 106 6.13 5.77 24.30
C PHE A 106 4.69 5.80 24.82
N GLY A 107 3.94 4.73 24.57
CA GLY A 107 2.54 4.61 24.97
C GLY A 107 1.52 5.26 24.02
N LEU A 108 1.95 5.94 22.96
CA LEU A 108 1.04 6.57 21.98
C LEU A 108 0.12 5.55 21.30
N THR A 109 0.61 4.34 21.02
CA THR A 109 -0.18 3.27 20.40
C THR A 109 -1.27 2.68 21.31
N LYS A 110 -1.25 3.00 22.60
CA LYS A 110 -2.35 2.66 23.54
C LYS A 110 -3.54 3.60 23.41
N ILE A 111 -3.31 4.82 22.94
CA ILE A 111 -4.32 5.87 22.82
C ILE A 111 -4.80 6.00 21.39
N VAL A 112 -3.88 5.90 20.42
CA VAL A 112 -4.13 6.11 19.00
C VAL A 112 -3.63 4.92 18.22
N HIS A 113 -4.43 4.42 17.26
CA HIS A 113 -4.02 3.32 16.42
C HIS A 113 -2.74 3.66 15.64
N VAL A 114 -1.84 2.68 15.48
CA VAL A 114 -0.53 2.83 14.82
C VAL A 114 -0.63 3.47 13.42
N SER A 115 -1.72 3.20 12.68
CA SER A 115 -1.96 3.80 11.37
C SER A 115 -2.08 5.33 11.41
N ALA A 116 -2.73 5.88 12.44
CA ALA A 116 -2.89 7.33 12.57
C ALA A 116 -1.54 8.03 12.83
N VAL A 117 -0.68 7.40 13.64
CA VAL A 117 0.70 7.88 13.84
C VAL A 117 1.48 7.85 12.53
N GLY A 118 1.35 6.76 11.76
CA GLY A 118 1.95 6.64 10.44
C GLY A 118 1.44 7.70 9.45
N ILE A 119 0.12 7.96 9.40
CA ILE A 119 -0.47 9.00 8.54
C ILE A 119 0.08 10.38 8.89
N ALA A 120 0.17 10.70 10.18
CA ALA A 120 0.71 11.97 10.63
C ALA A 120 2.18 12.16 10.20
N ALA A 121 3.02 11.15 10.41
CA ALA A 121 4.41 11.17 9.95
C ALA A 121 4.52 11.30 8.42
N ASN A 122 3.72 10.53 7.69
CA ASN A 122 3.64 10.61 6.23
C ASN A 122 3.26 12.03 5.78
N ALA A 123 2.19 12.61 6.34
CA ALA A 123 1.73 13.95 5.97
C ALA A 123 2.78 15.02 6.24
N ILE A 124 3.49 14.94 7.37
CA ILE A 124 4.56 15.87 7.73
C ILE A 124 5.72 15.75 6.74
N VAL A 125 6.23 14.55 6.50
CA VAL A 125 7.36 14.31 5.60
C VAL A 125 6.98 14.66 4.16
N PHE A 126 5.79 14.25 3.70
CA PHE A 126 5.25 14.59 2.39
C PHE A 126 5.20 16.12 2.19
N GLY A 127 4.61 16.84 3.15
CA GLY A 127 4.48 18.30 3.06
C GLY A 127 5.82 19.01 3.08
N PHE A 128 6.73 18.58 3.97
CA PHE A 128 8.06 19.16 4.07
C PHE A 128 8.89 18.94 2.80
N VAL A 129 9.01 17.69 2.34
CA VAL A 129 9.78 17.35 1.14
C VAL A 129 9.17 17.98 -0.10
N SER A 130 7.86 18.08 -0.20
CA SER A 130 7.18 18.74 -1.31
C SER A 130 7.47 20.24 -1.39
N ARG A 131 7.72 20.91 -0.26
CA ARG A 131 8.11 22.33 -0.23
C ARG A 131 9.55 22.56 -0.70
N VAL A 132 10.45 21.61 -0.42
CA VAL A 132 11.88 21.72 -0.74
C VAL A 132 12.20 21.20 -2.14
N THR A 133 11.32 20.39 -2.73
CA THR A 133 11.57 19.76 -4.04
C THR A 133 10.82 20.46 -5.19
N LYS A 134 11.45 20.48 -6.37
CA LYS A 134 10.86 21.08 -7.58
C LYS A 134 9.61 20.31 -8.00
N LYS A 135 8.55 21.07 -8.31
CA LYS A 135 7.29 20.53 -8.84
C LYS A 135 7.49 19.90 -10.21
N VAL A 136 6.61 18.98 -10.56
CA VAL A 136 6.56 18.41 -11.91
C VAL A 136 6.24 19.52 -12.92
N PRO A 137 7.00 19.63 -14.03
CA PRO A 137 6.72 20.64 -15.06
C PRO A 137 5.29 20.53 -15.57
N GLN A 138 4.58 21.67 -15.64
CA GLN A 138 3.19 21.76 -16.10
C GLN A 138 2.99 21.10 -17.48
N LYS A 139 3.98 21.20 -18.35
CA LYS A 139 3.97 20.60 -19.69
C LYS A 139 3.68 19.08 -19.66
N ARG A 140 4.21 18.34 -18.67
CA ARG A 140 3.92 16.91 -18.51
C ARG A 140 2.50 16.63 -17.99
N ILE A 141 1.99 17.50 -17.15
CA ILE A 141 0.63 17.38 -16.62
C ILE A 141 -0.38 17.59 -17.75
N ASP A 142 -0.14 18.59 -18.60
CA ASP A 142 -1.01 18.90 -19.74
C ASP A 142 -0.96 17.82 -20.82
N GLU A 143 0.22 17.25 -21.07
CA GLU A 143 0.39 16.10 -21.97
C GLU A 143 -0.40 14.89 -21.47
N PHE A 144 -0.32 14.57 -20.18
CA PHE A 144 -1.07 13.48 -19.58
C PHE A 144 -2.59 13.71 -19.64
N ARG A 145 -3.06 14.95 -19.38
CA ARG A 145 -4.47 15.32 -19.52
C ARG A 145 -4.97 15.20 -20.96
N ARG A 146 -4.14 15.55 -21.96
CA ARG A 146 -4.47 15.37 -23.38
C ARG A 146 -4.67 13.88 -23.73
N ILE A 147 -3.77 13.02 -23.25
CA ILE A 147 -3.85 11.57 -23.51
C ILE A 147 -5.13 10.97 -22.90
N ILE A 148 -5.51 11.38 -21.68
CA ILE A 148 -6.74 10.90 -21.03
C ILE A 148 -7.98 11.37 -21.80
N LYS A 149 -8.03 12.66 -22.20
CA LYS A 149 -9.16 13.21 -22.97
C LYS A 149 -9.30 12.64 -24.37
N ALA A 150 -8.22 12.13 -24.96
CA ALA A 150 -8.25 11.53 -26.29
C ALA A 150 -8.69 10.04 -26.27
N LYS A 151 -8.77 9.41 -25.09
CA LYS A 151 -9.19 8.02 -24.93
C LYS A 151 -10.57 7.84 -24.28
N GLY A 152 -11.22 8.88 -23.83
CA GLY A 152 -12.61 8.92 -23.35
C GLY A 152 -13.53 9.59 -24.35
#